data_843361ef7856367203b2c4e1c8bfe37d
#
_entry.id   843361ef7856367203b2c4e1c8bfe37d
#
_cell.length_a   1.000
_cell.length_b   1.000
_cell.length_c   1.000
_cell.angle_alpha   90.00
_cell.angle_beta   90.00
_cell.angle_gamma   90.00
#
_symmetry.space_group_name_H-M   'P 1'
#
loop_
_entity.id
_entity.type
_entity.pdbx_description
1 polymer ?
#
loop_
_entity_poly.entity_id
_entity_poly.type
_entity_poly.pdbx_seq_one_letter_code
_entity_poly.pdbx_strand_id
1 'polypeptide(L)' 'GTEYIVCAQKGLRMRKKPDIRGEYMQMLPDGAVITVLEEQAGWFKTTYKGYTGWVSAEYCCKATGND' A
#
# COMPACT_ATOMS: atom_id res chain seq x y z
N GLY A 1 -6.93 2.41 11.88
CA GLY A 1 -6.02 3.08 10.99
C GLY A 1 -6.74 3.80 9.87
N THR A 2 -6.00 4.48 9.05
CA THR A 2 -6.54 5.24 7.94
C THR A 2 -6.63 4.36 6.70
N GLU A 3 -7.76 4.44 6.00
CA GLU A 3 -7.94 3.66 4.80
C GLU A 3 -7.52 4.43 3.55
N TYR A 4 -6.87 3.72 2.64
CA TYR A 4 -6.44 4.25 1.36
C TYR A 4 -6.85 3.28 0.27
N ILE A 5 -6.87 3.79 -0.96
CA ILE A 5 -7.16 2.98 -2.14
C ILE A 5 -5.91 2.95 -3.00
N VAL A 6 -5.57 1.78 -3.51
CA VAL A 6 -4.45 1.66 -4.44
C VAL A 6 -4.84 2.34 -5.75
N CYS A 7 -4.07 3.34 -6.14
CA CYS A 7 -4.28 4.10 -7.37
C CYS A 7 -3.09 3.87 -8.30
N ALA A 8 -2.99 2.68 -8.81
CA ALA A 8 -1.89 2.27 -9.68
C ALA A 8 -2.43 1.33 -10.74
N GLN A 9 -2.57 1.82 -11.97
CA GLN A 9 -3.20 1.05 -13.04
C GLN A 9 -2.61 -0.32 -13.25
N LYS A 10 -1.29 -0.46 -13.06
CA LYS A 10 -0.63 -1.74 -13.25
C LYS A 10 -0.44 -2.51 -11.96
N GLY A 11 -1.10 -2.05 -10.90
CA GLY A 11 -0.96 -2.67 -9.59
C GLY A 11 0.17 -2.07 -8.79
N LEU A 12 0.23 -2.42 -7.51
CA LEU A 12 1.20 -1.85 -6.58
C LEU A 12 1.93 -2.97 -5.87
N ARG A 13 3.25 -2.97 -5.98
CA ARG A 13 4.07 -4.02 -5.37
C ARG A 13 4.14 -3.85 -3.86
N MET A 14 3.90 -4.94 -3.13
CA MET A 14 4.15 -4.99 -1.70
C MET A 14 5.52 -5.61 -1.46
N ARG A 15 6.31 -4.96 -0.61
CA ARG A 15 7.67 -5.40 -0.31
C ARG A 15 7.83 -5.64 1.18
N LYS A 16 8.84 -6.39 1.54
CA LYS A 16 9.08 -6.72 2.95
C LYS A 16 9.69 -5.57 3.74
N LYS A 17 10.21 -4.56 3.05
CA LYS A 17 10.81 -3.39 3.69
C LYS A 17 10.28 -2.11 3.04
N PRO A 18 10.29 -1.00 3.76
CA PRO A 18 9.85 0.28 3.20
C PRO A 18 10.94 0.88 2.31
N ASP A 19 11.26 0.18 1.24
CA ASP A 19 12.36 0.51 0.37
C ASP A 19 12.09 -0.14 -0.99
N ILE A 20 12.37 0.58 -2.06
CA ILE A 20 12.18 0.07 -3.41
C ILE A 20 13.02 -1.18 -3.67
N ARG A 21 14.08 -1.38 -2.89
CA ARG A 21 14.93 -2.57 -2.99
C ARG A 21 14.50 -3.69 -2.06
N GLY A 22 13.41 -3.49 -1.32
CA GLY A 22 12.88 -4.54 -0.45
C GLY A 22 12.39 -5.72 -1.26
N GLU A 23 12.41 -6.90 -0.65
CA GLU A 23 11.98 -8.11 -1.32
C GLU A 23 10.50 -8.03 -1.71
N TYR A 24 10.20 -8.39 -2.95
CA TYR A 24 8.83 -8.40 -3.46
C TYR A 24 8.01 -9.52 -2.81
N MET A 25 6.78 -9.21 -2.42
CA MET A 25 5.88 -10.17 -1.80
C MET A 25 4.68 -10.50 -2.67
N GLN A 26 3.97 -9.48 -3.09
CA GLN A 26 2.77 -9.67 -3.90
C GLN A 26 2.39 -8.35 -4.55
N MET A 27 1.47 -8.42 -5.50
CA MET A 27 0.97 -7.25 -6.22
C MET A 27 -0.43 -6.95 -5.73
N LEU A 28 -0.67 -5.71 -5.28
CA LEU A 28 -2.02 -5.27 -4.96
C LEU A 28 -2.65 -4.71 -6.21
N PRO A 29 -3.91 -5.08 -6.52
CA PRO A 29 -4.56 -4.57 -7.73
C PRO A 29 -4.98 -3.13 -7.57
N ASP A 30 -5.10 -2.43 -8.70
CA ASP A 30 -5.65 -1.09 -8.72
C ASP A 30 -7.04 -1.12 -8.10
N GLY A 31 -7.33 -0.18 -7.22
CA GLY A 31 -8.62 -0.11 -6.55
C GLY A 31 -8.71 -0.88 -5.25
N ALA A 32 -7.68 -1.63 -4.88
CA ALA A 32 -7.71 -2.35 -3.61
C ALA A 32 -7.77 -1.37 -2.46
N VAL A 33 -8.57 -1.69 -1.45
CA VAL A 33 -8.68 -0.87 -0.25
C VAL A 33 -7.73 -1.43 0.80
N ILE A 34 -6.90 -0.58 1.37
CA ILE A 34 -5.95 -1.01 2.38
C ILE A 34 -6.08 -0.14 3.63
N THR A 35 -5.73 -0.71 4.78
CA THR A 35 -5.66 0.03 6.02
C THR A 35 -4.21 0.26 6.35
N VAL A 36 -3.82 1.52 6.53
CA VAL A 36 -2.43 1.87 6.82
C VAL A 36 -2.17 1.67 8.30
N LEU A 37 -1.23 0.79 8.60
CA LEU A 37 -0.86 0.48 9.98
C LEU A 37 0.27 1.37 10.47
N GLU A 38 1.14 1.77 9.56
CA GLU A 38 2.31 2.54 9.90
C GLU A 38 2.82 3.25 8.65
N GLU A 39 3.44 4.40 8.82
CA GLU A 39 4.02 5.13 7.70
C GLU A 39 5.49 5.41 8.00
N GLN A 40 6.34 5.20 7.01
CA GLN A 40 7.77 5.42 7.16
C GLN A 40 8.37 5.82 5.83
N ALA A 41 8.96 7.02 5.79
CA ALA A 41 9.71 7.48 4.61
C ALA A 41 8.95 7.37 3.29
N GLY A 42 7.65 7.65 3.31
CA GLY A 42 6.84 7.60 2.08
C GLY A 42 6.32 6.22 1.76
N TRP A 43 6.39 5.29 2.69
CA TRP A 43 5.88 3.94 2.54
C TRP A 43 4.82 3.66 3.58
N PHE A 44 3.81 2.89 3.21
CA PHE A 44 2.73 2.48 4.11
C PHE A 44 2.86 1.00 4.42
N LYS A 45 2.78 0.67 5.70
CA LYS A 45 2.69 -0.71 6.13
C LYS A 45 1.23 -1.11 6.14
N THR A 46 0.90 -2.22 5.52
CA THR A 46 -0.48 -2.68 5.43
C THR A 46 -0.52 -4.20 5.31
N THR A 47 -1.71 -4.76 5.54
CA THR A 47 -1.94 -6.19 5.38
C THR A 47 -2.88 -6.40 4.21
N TYR A 48 -2.55 -7.33 3.32
CA TYR A 48 -3.40 -7.66 2.19
C TYR A 48 -3.33 -9.17 1.95
N LYS A 49 -4.49 -9.80 1.85
CA LYS A 49 -4.60 -11.25 1.68
C LYS A 49 -3.78 -12.02 2.70
N GLY A 50 -3.78 -11.53 3.93
CA GLY A 50 -3.10 -12.21 5.03
C GLY A 50 -1.61 -11.95 5.15
N TYR A 51 -1.04 -11.16 4.26
CA TYR A 51 0.39 -10.83 4.30
C TYR A 51 0.58 -9.36 4.66
N THR A 52 1.50 -9.10 5.55
CA THR A 52 1.82 -7.75 6.00
C THR A 52 3.13 -7.30 5.35
N GLY A 53 3.11 -6.13 4.74
CA GLY A 53 4.30 -5.61 4.10
C GLY A 53 4.15 -4.12 3.83
N TRP A 54 4.99 -3.60 2.95
CA TRP A 54 5.09 -2.17 2.69
C TRP A 54 4.76 -1.86 1.23
N VAL A 55 4.00 -0.80 1.02
CA VAL A 55 3.67 -0.32 -0.32
C VAL A 55 4.02 1.16 -0.41
N SER A 56 4.32 1.65 -1.60
CA SER A 56 4.67 3.05 -1.79
C SER A 56 3.43 3.93 -1.60
N ALA A 57 3.53 4.91 -0.71
CA ALA A 57 2.42 5.82 -0.44
C ALA A 57 2.09 6.67 -1.66
N GLU A 58 3.05 6.83 -2.55
CA GLU A 58 2.87 7.65 -3.75
C GLU A 58 1.73 7.14 -4.63
N TYR A 59 1.46 5.85 -4.60
CA TYR A 59 0.43 5.25 -5.43
C TYR A 59 -0.83 4.91 -4.65
N CYS A 60 -1.04 5.57 -3.53
CA CYS A 60 -2.22 5.37 -2.72
C CYS A 60 -3.00 6.67 -2.61
N CYS A 61 -4.32 6.57 -2.71
CA CYS A 61 -5.21 7.71 -2.59
C CYS A 61 -6.10 7.52 -1.38
N LYS A 62 -6.47 8.62 -0.72
CA LYS A 62 -7.34 8.51 0.44
C LYS A 62 -8.69 7.92 0.05
N ALA A 63 -9.14 6.94 0.83
CA ALA A 63 -10.38 6.24 0.53
C ALA A 63 -11.61 7.06 0.88
N THR A 64 -11.52 7.97 1.84
CA THR A 64 -12.69 8.69 2.32
C THR A 64 -13.01 9.88 1.49
N GLY A 65 -12.71 10.05 0.46
CA GLY A 65 -13.05 11.17 -0.34
C GLY A 65 -14.07 12.10 0.15
N ASN A 66 -14.58 12.53 0.68
CA ASN A 66 -15.56 13.35 0.81
C ASN A 66 -15.48 14.43 1.00
N ASP A 67 -15.46 14.46 0.60
CA ASP A 67 -15.62 15.21 0.63
C ASP A 67 -16.00 15.83 0.72
#